data_ce24adb3bd859a065f51970a0c2a9bb6
#
_entry.id   ce24adb3bd859a065f51970a0c2a9bb6
#
_cell.length_a   1.000
_cell.length_b   1.000
_cell.length_c   1.000
_cell.angle_alpha   90.00
_cell.angle_beta   90.00
_cell.angle_gamma   90.00
#
_symmetry.space_group_name_H-M   'P 1'
#
loop_
_entity.id
_entity.type
_entity.pdbx_description
1 polymer ?
#
loop_
_entity_poly.entity_id
_entity_poly.type
_entity_poly.pdbx_seq_one_letter_code
_entity_poly.pdbx_strand_id
1 'polypeptide(L)'
;MFCLALMGAVFSPGANAGQWDQKTVLTFSGPVEIPGVHLKGWGVLPAGTYVFKLLDSQSDRHIVQIFNADETQVLATILAIPNYRLKATGKTVVTFRERPAGEPEALRAWFYPGENFGQEFVYPKTRAVELAKTADAPVLFTPAEVPAEVEAPIKSADEAVVVQLKQAPVLAVQPTGEEVELAQVVAPAPADALAPEPTLPATASTLPLIALLGLLALAGAATLRTMRRRIQ
;
A
#
# COMPACT_ATOMS: atom_id res chain seq x y z
N MET A 1 31.64 2.92 -49.42
CA MET A 1 31.49 3.37 -48.05
C MET A 1 30.00 3.36 -47.69
N PHE A 2 29.58 2.40 -46.93
CA PHE A 2 28.20 2.30 -46.42
C PHE A 2 28.25 2.60 -44.92
N CYS A 3 27.73 3.75 -44.50
CA CYS A 3 27.57 4.08 -43.08
C CYS A 3 26.35 3.34 -42.55
N LEU A 4 26.56 2.35 -41.70
CA LEU A 4 25.52 1.68 -40.96
C LEU A 4 25.23 2.51 -39.69
N ALA A 5 24.17 3.30 -39.69
CA ALA A 5 23.71 4.00 -38.50
C ALA A 5 22.96 2.99 -37.59
N LEU A 6 23.61 2.59 -36.50
CA LEU A 6 23.03 1.76 -35.47
C LEU A 6 22.17 2.67 -34.57
N MET A 7 20.85 2.71 -34.82
CA MET A 7 19.91 3.32 -33.89
C MET A 7 19.72 2.39 -32.69
N GLY A 8 20.41 2.68 -31.61
CA GLY A 8 20.17 2.06 -30.34
C GLY A 8 18.83 2.55 -29.75
N ALA A 9 17.81 1.69 -29.78
CA ALA A 9 16.58 1.93 -29.04
C ALA A 9 16.89 1.81 -27.54
N VAL A 10 16.93 2.93 -26.85
CA VAL A 10 16.99 2.97 -25.37
C VAL A 10 15.63 2.55 -24.86
N PHE A 11 15.47 1.28 -24.48
CA PHE A 11 14.35 0.82 -23.70
C PHE A 11 14.54 1.36 -22.28
N SER A 12 13.87 2.47 -21.97
CA SER A 12 13.65 2.87 -20.58
C SER A 12 12.60 1.91 -20.01
N PRO A 13 12.92 1.05 -19.03
CA PRO A 13 11.89 0.34 -18.30
C PRO A 13 11.06 1.42 -17.59
N GLY A 14 9.79 1.54 -17.96
CA GLY A 14 8.85 2.32 -17.20
C GLY A 14 8.81 1.73 -15.78
N ALA A 15 9.32 2.47 -14.79
CA ALA A 15 9.14 2.12 -13.41
C ALA A 15 7.64 2.28 -13.11
N ASN A 16 6.89 1.20 -13.24
CA ASN A 16 5.59 1.08 -12.61
C ASN A 16 5.88 1.01 -11.10
N ALA A 17 5.77 2.14 -10.42
CA ALA A 17 5.57 2.14 -8.98
C ALA A 17 4.28 1.34 -8.76
N GLY A 18 4.43 0.10 -8.32
CA GLY A 18 3.31 -0.79 -8.11
C GLY A 18 2.37 -0.17 -7.09
N GLN A 19 1.08 -0.42 -7.21
CA GLN A 19 0.02 -0.03 -6.28
C GLN A 19 0.35 -0.43 -4.81
N TRP A 20 1.40 -1.19 -4.61
CA TRP A 20 1.89 -1.79 -3.38
C TRP A 20 3.05 -1.04 -2.72
N ASP A 21 3.70 -0.07 -3.40
CA ASP A 21 4.80 0.73 -2.85
C ASP A 21 4.32 2.09 -2.34
N GLN A 22 3.18 2.07 -1.63
CA GLN A 22 2.60 3.32 -1.11
C GLN A 22 3.46 3.92 -0.01
N LYS A 23 3.93 5.12 -0.28
CA LYS A 23 4.71 5.94 0.63
C LYS A 23 4.15 7.34 0.71
N THR A 24 4.04 7.89 1.91
CA THR A 24 3.56 9.27 2.12
C THR A 24 4.35 9.94 3.22
N VAL A 25 4.71 11.20 2.99
CA VAL A 25 5.28 12.08 4.01
C VAL A 25 4.14 12.88 4.65
N LEU A 26 4.04 12.81 5.97
CA LEU A 26 2.98 13.43 6.77
C LEU A 26 3.59 14.33 7.84
N THR A 27 3.00 15.52 8.04
CA THR A 27 3.40 16.42 9.13
C THR A 27 2.21 16.61 10.07
N PHE A 28 2.42 16.27 11.34
CA PHE A 28 1.47 16.48 12.41
C PHE A 28 1.78 17.76 13.16
N SER A 29 0.76 18.58 13.40
CA SER A 29 0.87 19.83 14.17
C SER A 29 0.79 19.62 15.69
N GLY A 30 0.32 18.46 16.12
CA GLY A 30 0.16 18.07 17.52
C GLY A 30 0.57 16.62 17.75
N PRO A 31 0.53 16.15 19.00
CA PRO A 31 0.83 14.76 19.34
C PRO A 31 -0.26 13.83 18.79
N VAL A 32 0.18 12.65 18.27
CA VAL A 32 -0.71 11.64 17.68
C VAL A 32 -0.42 10.29 18.32
N GLU A 33 -1.42 9.68 18.90
CA GLU A 33 -1.37 8.31 19.38
C GLU A 33 -1.46 7.33 18.20
N ILE A 34 -0.55 6.37 18.17
CA ILE A 34 -0.47 5.36 17.14
C ILE A 34 -0.70 3.96 17.70
N PRO A 35 -1.47 3.09 17.02
CA PRO A 35 -1.62 1.69 17.40
C PRO A 35 -0.42 0.84 16.99
N GLY A 36 -0.48 -0.44 17.32
CA GLY A 36 0.49 -1.43 16.88
C GLY A 36 1.69 -1.58 17.80
N VAL A 37 2.80 -2.01 17.23
CA VAL A 37 4.06 -2.26 17.95
C VAL A 37 5.00 -1.11 17.70
N HIS A 38 5.43 -0.43 18.74
CA HIS A 38 6.30 0.75 18.61
C HIS A 38 7.67 0.49 19.19
N LEU A 39 8.65 1.20 18.66
CA LEU A 39 9.91 1.36 19.35
C LEU A 39 9.65 2.06 20.70
N LYS A 40 10.34 1.64 21.74
CA LYS A 40 10.13 2.13 23.11
C LYS A 40 10.08 3.66 23.19
N GLY A 41 8.99 4.17 23.77
CA GLY A 41 8.75 5.61 23.91
C GLY A 41 8.08 6.27 22.69
N TRP A 42 7.67 5.52 21.66
CA TRP A 42 7.07 6.05 20.44
C TRP A 42 5.57 5.70 20.26
N GLY A 43 4.89 5.30 21.31
CA GLY A 43 3.43 5.06 21.27
C GLY A 43 2.60 6.32 20.99
N VAL A 44 3.16 7.50 21.29
CA VAL A 44 2.64 8.80 20.90
C VAL A 44 3.71 9.54 20.12
N LEU A 45 3.41 9.85 18.87
CA LEU A 45 4.30 10.67 18.03
C LEU A 45 4.15 12.14 18.44
N PRO A 46 5.23 12.85 18.79
CA PRO A 46 5.17 14.30 18.96
C PRO A 46 4.84 15.02 17.64
N ALA A 47 4.52 16.31 17.70
CA ALA A 47 4.41 17.14 16.50
C ALA A 47 5.70 17.03 15.67
N GLY A 48 5.56 16.78 14.37
CA GLY A 48 6.72 16.55 13.50
C GLY A 48 6.37 15.92 12.17
N THR A 49 7.40 15.63 11.37
CA THR A 49 7.27 15.00 10.06
C THR A 49 7.65 13.53 10.14
N TYR A 50 6.81 12.69 9.54
CA TYR A 50 6.95 11.24 9.53
C TYR A 50 6.70 10.67 8.14
N VAL A 51 7.23 9.49 7.88
CA VAL A 51 7.04 8.79 6.61
C VAL A 51 6.26 7.51 6.87
N PHE A 52 5.11 7.37 6.22
CA PHE A 52 4.29 6.17 6.25
C PHE A 52 4.59 5.33 5.02
N LYS A 53 4.87 4.05 5.22
CA LYS A 53 5.13 3.08 4.16
C LYS A 53 4.31 1.82 4.36
N LEU A 54 3.80 1.29 3.27
CA LEU A 54 3.22 -0.04 3.26
C LEU A 54 4.35 -1.07 3.17
N LEU A 55 4.50 -1.91 4.20
CA LEU A 55 5.53 -2.95 4.24
C LEU A 55 5.04 -4.23 3.57
N ASP A 56 3.78 -4.59 3.79
CA ASP A 56 3.16 -5.80 3.25
C ASP A 56 1.67 -5.57 3.02
N SER A 57 1.16 -6.08 1.90
CA SER A 57 -0.23 -5.93 1.48
C SER A 57 -0.72 -7.13 0.63
N GLN A 58 -0.03 -8.27 0.71
CA GLN A 58 -0.38 -9.46 -0.09
C GLN A 58 -1.67 -10.16 0.34
N SER A 59 -2.25 -9.74 1.45
CA SER A 59 -3.52 -10.26 1.98
C SER A 59 -4.40 -9.10 2.42
N ASP A 60 -5.56 -9.39 3.00
CA ASP A 60 -6.43 -8.43 3.67
C ASP A 60 -5.86 -7.93 5.03
N ARG A 61 -4.68 -8.40 5.41
CA ARG A 61 -3.92 -7.98 6.58
C ARG A 61 -2.68 -7.22 6.12
N HIS A 62 -2.80 -5.91 6.10
CA HIS A 62 -1.73 -5.02 5.66
C HIS A 62 -0.83 -4.62 6.83
N ILE A 63 0.43 -4.42 6.56
CA ILE A 63 1.40 -3.92 7.54
C ILE A 63 1.91 -2.57 7.08
N VAL A 64 1.68 -1.56 7.91
CA VAL A 64 2.14 -0.19 7.70
C VAL A 64 3.26 0.11 8.68
N GLN A 65 4.33 0.72 8.19
CA GLN A 65 5.42 1.22 9.02
C GLN A 65 5.45 2.73 9.04
N ILE A 66 5.74 3.28 10.22
CA ILE A 66 5.99 4.72 10.40
C ILE A 66 7.48 4.90 10.67
N PHE A 67 8.09 5.76 9.90
CA PHE A 67 9.50 6.14 10.00
C PHE A 67 9.63 7.58 10.48
N ASN A 68 10.82 7.91 10.99
CA ASN A 68 11.25 9.29 11.14
C ASN A 68 11.35 9.99 9.77
N ALA A 69 11.50 11.31 9.75
CA ALA A 69 11.53 12.12 8.52
C ALA A 69 12.61 11.68 7.51
N ASP A 70 13.76 11.22 8.02
CA ASP A 70 14.91 10.82 7.20
C ASP A 70 14.86 9.34 6.78
N GLU A 71 13.81 8.62 7.15
CA GLU A 71 13.62 7.18 6.90
C GLU A 71 14.74 6.27 7.44
N THR A 72 15.50 6.75 8.40
CA THR A 72 16.61 6.01 9.00
C THR A 72 16.17 5.06 10.11
N GLN A 73 15.01 5.32 10.72
CA GLN A 73 14.50 4.56 11.85
C GLN A 73 13.01 4.25 11.70
N VAL A 74 12.64 2.98 11.90
CA VAL A 74 11.25 2.56 12.05
C VAL A 74 10.81 2.84 13.49
N LEU A 75 9.77 3.65 13.64
CA LEU A 75 9.21 4.04 14.93
C LEU A 75 8.05 3.14 15.33
N ALA A 76 7.25 2.68 14.35
CA ALA A 76 6.13 1.79 14.61
C ALA A 76 5.85 0.86 13.43
N THR A 77 5.26 -0.30 13.75
CA THR A 77 4.75 -1.29 12.80
C THR A 77 3.32 -1.62 13.20
N ILE A 78 2.38 -1.41 12.29
CA ILE A 78 0.96 -1.37 12.57
C ILE A 78 0.22 -2.35 11.69
N LEU A 79 -0.67 -3.15 12.28
CA LEU A 79 -1.65 -3.94 11.53
C LEU A 79 -2.75 -3.01 11.02
N ALA A 80 -3.07 -3.14 9.74
CA ALA A 80 -4.16 -2.42 9.11
C ALA A 80 -5.01 -3.36 8.25
N ILE A 81 -6.22 -2.94 7.95
CA ILE A 81 -7.08 -3.59 6.97
C ILE A 81 -7.48 -2.59 5.89
N PRO A 82 -7.85 -3.05 4.69
CA PRO A 82 -8.39 -2.19 3.66
C PRO A 82 -9.62 -1.41 4.14
N ASN A 83 -9.64 -0.11 3.88
CA ASN A 83 -10.80 0.75 4.10
C ASN A 83 -11.09 1.55 2.83
N TYR A 84 -12.35 1.92 2.62
CA TYR A 84 -12.82 2.61 1.42
C TYR A 84 -13.52 3.90 1.77
N ARG A 85 -13.35 4.90 0.92
CA ARG A 85 -14.08 6.16 0.97
C ARG A 85 -14.81 6.41 -0.35
N LEU A 86 -15.88 7.21 -0.31
CA LEU A 86 -16.73 7.45 -1.46
C LEU A 86 -16.03 8.19 -2.61
N LYS A 87 -15.04 9.01 -2.30
CA LYS A 87 -14.34 9.84 -3.30
C LYS A 87 -12.83 9.85 -3.06
N ALA A 88 -12.08 9.62 -4.11
CA ALA A 88 -10.65 9.88 -4.13
C ALA A 88 -10.38 11.39 -4.04
N THR A 89 -9.28 11.75 -3.40
CA THR A 89 -8.80 13.14 -3.37
C THR A 89 -7.35 13.17 -3.86
N GLY A 90 -6.95 14.23 -4.54
CA GLY A 90 -5.58 14.42 -5.00
C GLY A 90 -4.54 14.64 -3.89
N LYS A 91 -4.96 14.55 -2.62
CA LYS A 91 -4.09 14.72 -1.45
C LYS A 91 -4.22 13.51 -0.55
N THR A 92 -3.15 13.20 0.19
CA THR A 92 -3.19 12.25 1.30
C THR A 92 -4.22 12.71 2.32
N VAL A 93 -5.02 11.75 2.82
CA VAL A 93 -5.96 12.00 3.91
C VAL A 93 -5.62 11.06 5.05
N VAL A 94 -5.42 11.64 6.22
CA VAL A 94 -5.32 10.92 7.49
C VAL A 94 -6.54 11.29 8.32
N THR A 95 -7.16 10.30 8.92
CA THR A 95 -8.30 10.48 9.81
C THR A 95 -7.93 10.06 11.22
N PHE A 96 -8.56 10.72 12.17
CA PHE A 96 -8.36 10.48 13.60
C PHE A 96 -9.69 10.11 14.24
N ARG A 97 -9.62 9.54 15.44
CA ARG A 97 -10.78 9.34 16.30
C ARG A 97 -10.90 10.52 17.23
N GLU A 98 -12.13 10.93 17.50
CA GLU A 98 -12.42 12.01 18.45
C GLU A 98 -11.89 11.67 19.84
N ARG A 99 -11.30 12.67 20.48
CA ARG A 99 -10.68 12.57 21.80
C ARG A 99 -11.08 13.79 22.64
N PRO A 100 -11.08 13.66 23.98
CA PRO A 100 -11.22 14.81 24.88
C PRO A 100 -10.14 15.85 24.61
N ALA A 101 -10.49 17.13 24.85
CA ALA A 101 -9.54 18.22 24.65
C ALA A 101 -8.28 18.03 25.51
N GLY A 102 -7.12 18.18 24.90
CA GLY A 102 -5.83 18.03 25.55
C GLY A 102 -5.20 16.61 25.48
N GLU A 103 -5.95 15.64 24.97
CA GLU A 103 -5.39 14.31 24.70
C GLU A 103 -4.84 14.22 23.26
N PRO A 104 -3.81 13.36 23.03
CA PRO A 104 -3.31 13.10 21.68
C PRO A 104 -4.42 12.57 20.77
N GLU A 105 -4.50 13.05 19.53
CA GLU A 105 -5.42 12.50 18.54
C GLU A 105 -5.08 11.04 18.24
N ALA A 106 -6.08 10.15 18.20
CA ALA A 106 -5.84 8.73 17.93
C ALA A 106 -5.95 8.45 16.44
N LEU A 107 -4.88 7.95 15.85
CA LEU A 107 -4.78 7.66 14.42
C LEU A 107 -5.81 6.59 14.02
N ARG A 108 -6.67 6.90 13.04
CA ARG A 108 -7.71 5.97 12.56
C ARG A 108 -7.36 5.33 11.23
N ALA A 109 -7.18 6.14 10.18
CA ALA A 109 -6.95 5.61 8.85
C ALA A 109 -6.07 6.53 8.01
N TRP A 110 -5.42 5.93 7.01
CA TRP A 110 -4.57 6.60 6.05
C TRP A 110 -5.00 6.27 4.62
N PHE A 111 -5.30 7.30 3.82
CA PHE A 111 -5.67 7.18 2.42
C PHE A 111 -4.61 7.85 1.54
N TYR A 112 -4.16 7.12 0.56
CA TYR A 112 -3.16 7.59 -0.39
C TYR A 112 -3.75 8.61 -1.38
N PRO A 113 -2.95 9.56 -1.92
CA PRO A 113 -3.42 10.52 -2.92
C PRO A 113 -3.93 9.82 -4.19
N GLY A 114 -5.06 10.26 -4.70
CA GLY A 114 -5.65 9.71 -5.92
C GLY A 114 -6.48 8.43 -5.73
N GLU A 115 -6.40 7.80 -4.55
CA GLU A 115 -7.06 6.54 -4.27
C GLU A 115 -8.32 6.73 -3.42
N ASN A 116 -9.33 5.87 -3.65
CA ASN A 116 -10.52 5.77 -2.81
C ASN A 116 -10.40 4.69 -1.73
N PHE A 117 -9.36 3.87 -1.79
CA PHE A 117 -9.03 2.90 -0.75
C PHE A 117 -7.89 3.41 0.13
N GLY A 118 -7.79 2.89 1.34
CA GLY A 118 -6.78 3.24 2.33
C GLY A 118 -6.59 2.14 3.35
N GLN A 119 -5.92 2.47 4.43
CA GLN A 119 -5.54 1.58 5.50
C GLN A 119 -6.27 2.01 6.78
N GLU A 120 -7.16 1.20 7.36
CA GLU A 120 -7.71 1.42 8.69
C GLU A 120 -6.89 0.64 9.72
N PHE A 121 -6.45 1.34 10.76
CA PHE A 121 -5.52 0.80 11.74
C PHE A 121 -6.22 0.03 12.85
N VAL A 122 -5.60 -1.06 13.27
CA VAL A 122 -6.10 -1.99 14.27
C VAL A 122 -5.41 -1.71 15.61
N TYR A 123 -6.19 -1.54 16.67
CA TYR A 123 -5.72 -1.25 18.01
C TYR A 123 -5.59 -2.52 18.86
N PRO A 124 -4.78 -2.52 19.95
CA PRO A 124 -4.88 -3.50 21.00
C PRO A 124 -6.27 -3.43 21.68
N LYS A 125 -6.81 -4.57 22.12
CA LYS A 125 -8.19 -4.69 22.64
C LYS A 125 -8.52 -3.67 23.74
N THR A 126 -7.68 -3.55 24.76
CA THR A 126 -7.90 -2.63 25.87
C THR A 126 -8.06 -1.19 25.39
N ARG A 127 -7.19 -0.76 24.51
CA ARG A 127 -7.21 0.61 23.98
C ARG A 127 -8.40 0.84 23.05
N ALA A 128 -8.76 -0.14 22.24
CA ALA A 128 -9.91 -0.06 21.35
C ALA A 128 -11.23 0.14 22.14
N VAL A 129 -11.40 -0.54 23.28
CA VAL A 129 -12.60 -0.39 24.13
C VAL A 129 -12.70 1.05 24.67
N GLU A 130 -11.60 1.64 25.12
CA GLU A 130 -11.59 3.03 25.57
C GLU A 130 -11.90 4.01 24.46
N LEU A 131 -11.27 3.82 23.29
CA LEU A 131 -11.50 4.67 22.12
C LEU A 131 -12.93 4.56 21.61
N ALA A 132 -13.53 3.36 21.57
CA ALA A 132 -14.90 3.17 21.11
C ALA A 132 -15.89 3.92 21.97
N LYS A 133 -15.72 3.89 23.30
CA LYS A 133 -16.56 4.62 24.25
C LYS A 133 -16.42 6.14 24.10
N THR A 134 -15.18 6.63 23.91
CA THR A 134 -14.90 8.06 23.83
C THR A 134 -15.35 8.67 22.50
N ALA A 135 -15.11 7.97 21.38
CA ALA A 135 -15.47 8.44 20.04
C ALA A 135 -16.90 8.10 19.63
N ASP A 136 -17.67 7.42 20.48
CA ASP A 136 -19.03 6.91 20.19
C ASP A 136 -19.12 6.22 18.82
N ALA A 137 -18.10 5.43 18.48
CA ALA A 137 -17.98 4.78 17.18
C ALA A 137 -17.22 3.44 17.31
N PRO A 138 -17.49 2.46 16.44
CA PRO A 138 -16.78 1.19 16.45
C PRO A 138 -15.28 1.37 16.22
N VAL A 139 -14.47 0.58 16.93
CA VAL A 139 -13.00 0.58 16.81
C VAL A 139 -12.52 -0.83 16.48
N LEU A 140 -11.67 -0.92 15.46
CA LEU A 140 -11.02 -2.18 15.10
C LEU A 140 -9.98 -2.57 16.13
N PHE A 141 -9.96 -3.84 16.49
CA PHE A 141 -8.99 -4.37 17.42
C PHE A 141 -8.55 -5.78 17.08
N THR A 142 -7.41 -6.17 17.63
CA THR A 142 -6.98 -7.56 17.66
C THR A 142 -6.96 -8.06 19.10
N PRO A 143 -7.50 -9.26 19.37
CA PRO A 143 -7.36 -9.94 20.66
C PRO A 143 -5.98 -10.60 20.83
N ALA A 144 -5.14 -10.64 19.79
CA ALA A 144 -3.81 -11.22 19.87
C ALA A 144 -2.94 -10.43 20.84
N GLU A 145 -2.27 -11.13 21.75
CA GLU A 145 -1.28 -10.54 22.65
C GLU A 145 0.03 -10.31 21.89
N VAL A 146 0.18 -9.10 21.37
CA VAL A 146 1.39 -8.64 20.70
C VAL A 146 2.04 -7.60 21.60
N PRO A 147 3.37 -7.59 21.77
CA PRO A 147 4.04 -6.58 22.58
C PRO A 147 3.73 -5.19 22.05
N ALA A 148 3.32 -4.27 22.92
CA ALA A 148 3.07 -2.89 22.52
C ALA A 148 4.35 -2.15 22.16
N GLU A 149 5.46 -2.51 22.83
CA GLU A 149 6.77 -1.89 22.65
C GLU A 149 7.86 -2.93 22.35
N VAL A 150 8.84 -2.52 21.57
CA VAL A 150 10.06 -3.27 21.25
C VAL A 150 11.29 -2.40 21.48
N GLU A 151 12.40 -3.02 21.87
CA GLU A 151 13.68 -2.31 22.11
C GLU A 151 14.42 -2.03 20.79
N ALA A 152 14.18 -2.81 19.75
CA ALA A 152 14.80 -2.66 18.43
C ALA A 152 13.76 -2.47 17.34
N PRO A 153 14.04 -1.65 16.30
CA PRO A 153 13.10 -1.41 15.23
C PRO A 153 12.88 -2.68 14.37
N ILE A 154 11.64 -2.93 14.02
CA ILE A 154 11.22 -4.01 13.12
C ILE A 154 11.60 -3.62 11.67
N LYS A 155 12.40 -4.43 10.98
CA LYS A 155 12.96 -4.08 9.67
C LYS A 155 12.44 -4.92 8.51
N SER A 156 11.86 -6.09 8.79
CA SER A 156 11.46 -7.08 7.78
C SER A 156 10.05 -7.58 8.02
N ALA A 157 9.36 -7.91 6.93
CA ALA A 157 8.05 -8.57 6.96
C ALA A 157 8.11 -10.01 7.53
N ASP A 158 9.30 -10.62 7.56
CA ASP A 158 9.50 -11.99 8.06
C ASP A 158 9.78 -12.06 9.56
N GLU A 159 9.88 -10.92 10.25
CA GLU A 159 10.06 -10.90 11.69
C GLU A 159 8.85 -11.51 12.41
N ALA A 160 9.10 -12.27 13.48
CA ALA A 160 8.06 -13.02 14.20
C ALA A 160 6.87 -12.16 14.63
N VAL A 161 7.11 -10.93 15.04
CA VAL A 161 6.07 -9.96 15.43
C VAL A 161 5.19 -9.60 14.22
N VAL A 162 5.76 -9.39 13.03
CA VAL A 162 5.01 -9.07 11.81
C VAL A 162 4.18 -10.28 11.37
N VAL A 163 4.77 -11.47 11.39
CA VAL A 163 4.04 -12.71 11.08
C VAL A 163 2.86 -12.91 12.04
N GLN A 164 3.06 -12.64 13.33
CA GLN A 164 2.01 -12.72 14.33
C GLN A 164 0.90 -11.69 14.06
N LEU A 165 1.23 -10.44 13.74
CA LEU A 165 0.26 -9.41 13.36
C LEU A 165 -0.55 -9.80 12.13
N LYS A 166 0.08 -10.35 11.10
CA LYS A 166 -0.61 -10.80 9.86
C LYS A 166 -1.58 -11.95 10.10
N GLN A 167 -1.30 -12.82 11.06
CA GLN A 167 -2.15 -13.95 11.43
C GLN A 167 -3.22 -13.59 12.47
N ALA A 168 -3.13 -12.41 13.07
CA ALA A 168 -4.01 -11.98 14.12
C ALA A 168 -5.46 -11.83 13.63
N PRO A 169 -6.46 -12.35 14.37
CA PRO A 169 -7.85 -12.06 14.08
C PRO A 169 -8.11 -10.56 14.27
N VAL A 170 -8.97 -9.99 13.43
CA VAL A 170 -9.41 -8.60 13.55
C VAL A 170 -10.91 -8.59 13.78
N LEU A 171 -11.31 -7.94 14.85
CA LEU A 171 -12.69 -7.75 15.28
C LEU A 171 -12.94 -6.24 15.44
N ALA A 172 -14.17 -5.88 15.75
CA ALA A 172 -14.50 -4.52 16.15
C ALA A 172 -15.19 -4.51 17.52
N VAL A 173 -14.97 -3.44 18.28
CA VAL A 173 -15.68 -3.20 19.53
C VAL A 173 -16.60 -2.01 19.35
N GLN A 174 -17.86 -2.17 19.72
CA GLN A 174 -18.89 -1.12 19.71
C GLN A 174 -18.70 -0.16 20.90
N PRO A 175 -19.27 1.04 20.88
CA PRO A 175 -19.28 1.95 22.04
C PRO A 175 -19.87 1.33 23.29
N THR A 176 -20.81 0.40 23.13
CA THR A 176 -21.40 -0.41 24.22
C THR A 176 -20.42 -1.36 24.89
N GLY A 177 -19.25 -1.60 24.27
CA GLY A 177 -18.29 -2.62 24.69
C GLY A 177 -18.53 -4.00 24.09
N GLU A 178 -19.56 -4.16 23.26
CA GLU A 178 -19.84 -5.41 22.54
C GLU A 178 -18.82 -5.66 21.44
N GLU A 179 -18.29 -6.87 21.38
CA GLU A 179 -17.38 -7.31 20.33
C GLU A 179 -18.20 -7.88 19.15
N VAL A 180 -17.91 -7.39 17.97
CA VAL A 180 -18.62 -7.79 16.75
C VAL A 180 -17.62 -8.17 15.65
N GLU A 181 -18.07 -9.00 14.73
CA GLU A 181 -17.26 -9.37 13.58
C GLU A 181 -17.03 -8.18 12.64
N LEU A 182 -15.87 -8.17 11.97
CA LEU A 182 -15.46 -7.14 11.04
C LEU A 182 -16.53 -6.82 9.98
N ALA A 183 -17.18 -7.86 9.45
CA ALA A 183 -18.21 -7.73 8.43
C ALA A 183 -19.44 -6.91 8.86
N GLN A 184 -19.64 -6.71 10.17
CA GLN A 184 -20.77 -5.91 10.68
C GLN A 184 -20.47 -4.41 10.71
N VAL A 185 -19.20 -4.01 10.67
CA VAL A 185 -18.77 -2.61 10.83
C VAL A 185 -18.01 -2.05 9.64
N VAL A 186 -17.45 -2.91 8.81
CA VAL A 186 -16.74 -2.50 7.59
C VAL A 186 -17.66 -2.75 6.41
N ALA A 187 -18.01 -1.67 5.71
CA ALA A 187 -18.76 -1.80 4.46
C ALA A 187 -17.94 -2.63 3.45
N PRO A 188 -18.58 -3.55 2.70
CA PRO A 188 -17.89 -4.23 1.61
C PRO A 188 -17.35 -3.19 0.63
N ALA A 189 -16.20 -3.52 0.00
CA ALA A 189 -15.63 -2.68 -1.05
C ALA A 189 -16.73 -2.30 -2.06
N PRO A 190 -16.88 -1.03 -2.43
CA PRO A 190 -17.76 -0.65 -3.52
C PRO A 190 -17.42 -1.47 -4.76
N ALA A 191 -18.42 -1.96 -5.49
CA ALA A 191 -18.18 -2.76 -6.69
C ALA A 191 -17.26 -2.06 -7.71
N ASP A 192 -17.30 -0.73 -7.73
CA ASP A 192 -16.43 0.12 -8.55
C ASP A 192 -14.99 0.26 -8.00
N ALA A 193 -14.74 -0.12 -6.75
CA ALA A 193 -13.40 -0.11 -6.14
C ALA A 193 -12.64 -1.41 -6.39
N LEU A 194 -13.32 -2.46 -6.82
CA LEU A 194 -12.69 -3.58 -7.49
C LEU A 194 -12.15 -2.99 -8.78
N ALA A 195 -10.84 -2.69 -8.80
CA ALA A 195 -10.16 -2.17 -9.98
C ALA A 195 -10.67 -2.94 -11.21
N PRO A 196 -10.97 -2.27 -12.33
CA PRO A 196 -11.22 -3.00 -13.56
C PRO A 196 -10.08 -4.00 -13.68
N GLU A 197 -10.43 -5.28 -13.88
CA GLU A 197 -9.41 -6.31 -14.12
C GLU A 197 -8.36 -5.66 -15.01
N PRO A 198 -7.06 -5.76 -14.68
CA PRO A 198 -6.05 -5.12 -15.45
C PRO A 198 -6.28 -5.59 -16.89
N THR A 199 -6.99 -4.78 -17.66
CA THR A 199 -7.04 -4.99 -19.10
C THR A 199 -5.58 -4.95 -19.48
N LEU A 200 -5.02 -6.14 -19.74
CA LEU A 200 -3.64 -6.27 -20.19
C LEU A 200 -3.43 -5.11 -21.15
N PRO A 201 -2.46 -4.23 -20.92
CA PRO A 201 -2.26 -3.10 -21.79
C PRO A 201 -2.26 -3.67 -23.20
N ALA A 202 -3.04 -3.11 -24.10
CA ALA A 202 -3.07 -3.51 -25.51
C ALA A 202 -1.71 -3.17 -26.15
N THR A 203 -0.63 -3.66 -25.54
CA THR A 203 0.75 -3.61 -25.99
C THR A 203 1.06 -4.74 -26.98
N ALA A 204 0.03 -5.41 -27.51
CA ALA A 204 0.17 -6.05 -28.79
C ALA A 204 0.36 -4.96 -29.86
N SER A 205 1.51 -4.27 -29.77
CA SER A 205 1.90 -3.39 -30.85
C SER A 205 2.03 -4.29 -32.08
N THR A 206 1.45 -3.90 -33.18
CA THR A 206 1.58 -4.61 -34.46
C THR A 206 2.99 -4.56 -34.99
N LEU A 207 3.91 -3.88 -34.32
CA LEU A 207 5.34 -3.74 -34.67
C LEU A 207 6.08 -5.08 -34.82
N PRO A 208 5.93 -6.08 -33.92
CA PRO A 208 6.57 -7.39 -34.11
C PRO A 208 6.03 -8.10 -35.34
N LEU A 209 4.73 -7.95 -35.63
CA LEU A 209 4.11 -8.59 -36.80
C LEU A 209 4.55 -7.91 -38.08
N ILE A 210 4.65 -6.58 -38.11
CA ILE A 210 5.19 -5.81 -39.22
C ILE A 210 6.66 -6.15 -39.49
N ALA A 211 7.45 -6.26 -38.41
CA ALA A 211 8.86 -6.66 -38.52
C ALA A 211 9.02 -8.08 -39.08
N LEU A 212 8.17 -9.04 -38.66
CA LEU A 212 8.15 -10.40 -39.17
C LEU A 212 7.79 -10.44 -40.66
N LEU A 213 6.75 -9.69 -41.05
CA LEU A 213 6.35 -9.58 -42.48
C LEU A 213 7.43 -8.93 -43.33
N GLY A 214 8.12 -7.90 -42.81
CA GLY A 214 9.24 -7.26 -43.48
C GLY A 214 10.43 -8.23 -43.69
N LEU A 215 10.77 -9.04 -42.69
CA LEU A 215 11.80 -10.07 -42.81
C LEU A 215 11.45 -11.16 -43.81
N LEU A 216 10.20 -11.63 -43.86
CA LEU A 216 9.72 -12.59 -44.84
C LEU A 216 9.75 -12.03 -46.26
N ALA A 217 9.38 -10.77 -46.46
CA ALA A 217 9.46 -10.12 -47.76
C ALA A 217 10.91 -9.97 -48.26
N LEU A 218 11.85 -9.62 -47.35
CA LEU A 218 13.28 -9.55 -47.67
C LEU A 218 13.88 -10.92 -48.03
N ALA A 219 13.52 -11.95 -47.28
CA ALA A 219 13.93 -13.33 -47.58
C ALA A 219 13.39 -13.80 -48.95
N GLY A 220 12.13 -13.53 -49.26
CA GLY A 220 11.53 -13.82 -50.56
C GLY A 220 12.21 -13.08 -51.70
N ALA A 221 12.53 -11.80 -51.52
CA ALA A 221 13.24 -11.00 -52.51
C ALA A 221 14.68 -11.54 -52.77
N ALA A 222 15.37 -11.98 -51.70
CA ALA A 222 16.70 -12.56 -51.81
C ALA A 222 16.70 -13.89 -52.55
N THR A 223 15.71 -14.76 -52.30
CA THR A 223 15.59 -16.06 -53.01
C THR A 223 15.26 -15.87 -54.50
N LEU A 224 14.37 -14.97 -54.83
CA LEU A 224 14.06 -14.62 -56.21
C LEU A 224 15.27 -14.08 -56.96
N ARG A 225 16.08 -13.24 -56.31
CA ARG A 225 17.31 -12.67 -56.89
C ARG A 225 18.38 -13.73 -57.13
N THR A 226 18.53 -14.72 -56.25
CA THR A 226 19.48 -15.83 -56.44
C THR A 226 19.02 -16.79 -57.52
N MET A 227 17.70 -17.08 -57.61
CA MET A 227 17.15 -17.89 -58.75
C MET A 227 17.35 -17.20 -60.09
N ARG A 228 17.09 -15.90 -60.21
CA ARG A 228 17.28 -15.15 -61.45
C ARG A 228 18.76 -15.15 -61.93
N ARG A 229 19.73 -15.17 -60.99
CA ARG A 229 21.17 -15.27 -61.30
C ARG A 229 21.62 -16.68 -61.76
N ARG A 230 20.82 -17.71 -61.47
CA ARG A 230 21.15 -19.10 -61.90
C ARG A 230 20.56 -19.47 -63.27
N ILE A 231 19.64 -18.63 -63.81
CA ILE A 231 18.98 -18.85 -65.10
C ILE A 231 19.62 -18.02 -66.23
N GLN A 232 20.52 -17.10 -65.88
CA GLN A 232 21.40 -16.40 -66.85
C GLN A 232 22.81 -17.02 -66.86
#